data_bffcd0e5ea7d0acfd8b316718c8657d7
#
_entry.id   bffcd0e5ea7d0acfd8b316718c8657d7
#
_cell.length_a   1.000
_cell.length_b   1.000
_cell.length_c   1.000
_cell.angle_alpha   90.00
_cell.angle_beta   90.00
_cell.angle_gamma   90.00
#
_symmetry.space_group_name_H-M   'P 1'
#
loop_
_entity.id
_entity.type
_entity.pdbx_description
1 polymer ?
#
loop_
_entity_poly.entity_id
_entity_poly.type
_entity_poly.pdbx_seq_one_letter_code
_entity_poly.pdbx_strand_id
1 'polypeptide(L)'
;MSIIKLYQWLRLSLTTMVLAIVAGCADNDVFEQPQLTVSAQEISFSNQIGEQTLTVSTNSKEWMATTPKAWIHLRQSGNEISVQVDANKTGLERNSYILVDAGLAVRKVVVKQSAADLALDLARGEVVLPQAGGTTTVDVNVESSAYELLEYQQPEWLQVVKKKHGLKLMAKPNHSVAERNLSLTLSLGGKTHNIVVKQPGISTFILACNPGNPFSLHKMMDFEHRRGSLLKEYGAPDTTNGIYEESYFFKTPSPLFKDVVYVHDTQHFTPTRIYTRSLVKEGIEAVKSAAFQDFVKANGYVRDEKDPNHYVNEKELFTMDVDILENNNSVVLFFNQMHVQDRDYETFKSLDLGPLELLNKADQKIAAVESYEKLQNSEETQRQISKNREIEAIVYKTTDPTLVARTYYFYTRGGEKPAPQDMLGSVEQYSMSFSRPNLGIWQHGREWSITREFDRLLTSHNFEFVGYSGQHHVYARRSDFLTLAISGGKFSDVNNGQPVMQMSVLYKPSVFEGSKQERMAKVERLLKKHNPSQSR
;
A
#
# COMPACT_ATOMS: atom_id res chain seq x y z
N MET A 1 -33.55 -30.60 -77.22
CA MET A 1 -33.53 -32.00 -76.69
C MET A 1 -33.89 -31.91 -75.20
N SER A 2 -35.06 -32.41 -74.83
CA SER A 2 -35.70 -32.14 -73.53
C SER A 2 -34.96 -32.83 -72.35
N ILE A 3 -34.85 -32.14 -71.22
CA ILE A 3 -34.26 -32.58 -69.96
C ILE A 3 -34.74 -33.97 -69.48
N ILE A 4 -35.93 -34.39 -69.95
CA ILE A 4 -36.55 -35.71 -69.65
C ILE A 4 -35.77 -36.87 -70.27
N LYS A 5 -35.11 -36.70 -71.41
CA LYS A 5 -34.32 -37.76 -72.07
C LYS A 5 -32.96 -37.96 -71.39
N LEU A 6 -32.43 -36.95 -70.67
CA LEU A 6 -31.17 -37.07 -69.93
C LEU A 6 -31.34 -37.91 -68.64
N TYR A 7 -32.54 -37.79 -68.01
CA TYR A 7 -32.86 -38.53 -66.77
C TYR A 7 -33.10 -40.02 -67.02
N GLN A 8 -33.60 -40.45 -68.19
CA GLN A 8 -33.79 -41.84 -68.51
C GLN A 8 -32.49 -42.57 -68.85
N TRP A 9 -31.51 -41.88 -69.41
CA TRP A 9 -30.18 -42.46 -69.70
C TRP A 9 -29.33 -42.62 -68.41
N LEU A 10 -29.48 -41.72 -67.44
CA LEU A 10 -28.81 -41.87 -66.15
C LEU A 10 -29.35 -43.01 -65.30
N ARG A 11 -30.64 -43.38 -65.43
CA ARG A 11 -31.21 -44.53 -64.69
C ARG A 11 -30.85 -45.88 -65.29
N LEU A 12 -30.55 -46.01 -66.57
CA LEU A 12 -30.16 -47.28 -67.19
C LEU A 12 -28.66 -47.61 -67.02
N SER A 13 -27.81 -46.59 -66.82
CA SER A 13 -26.38 -46.85 -66.56
C SER A 13 -26.09 -47.18 -65.07
N LEU A 14 -26.98 -46.84 -64.17
CA LEU A 14 -26.82 -47.18 -62.73
C LEU A 14 -27.28 -48.58 -62.38
N THR A 15 -28.17 -49.21 -63.19
CA THR A 15 -28.69 -50.56 -62.96
C THR A 15 -27.80 -51.67 -63.50
N THR A 16 -26.90 -51.38 -64.44
CA THR A 16 -25.97 -52.43 -65.00
C THR A 16 -24.61 -52.40 -64.26
N MET A 17 -24.33 -51.47 -63.41
CA MET A 17 -23.06 -51.42 -62.66
C MET A 17 -23.16 -52.07 -61.27
N VAL A 18 -24.38 -52.50 -60.84
CA VAL A 18 -24.60 -53.10 -59.51
C VAL A 18 -24.57 -54.67 -59.60
N LEU A 19 -24.50 -55.30 -60.81
CA LEU A 19 -24.51 -56.78 -60.94
C LEU A 19 -23.15 -57.40 -61.28
N ALA A 20 -22.04 -56.64 -61.25
CA ALA A 20 -20.72 -57.16 -61.63
C ALA A 20 -19.69 -57.20 -60.49
N ILE A 21 -20.11 -57.08 -59.27
CA ILE A 21 -19.19 -57.15 -58.11
C ILE A 21 -19.75 -58.20 -57.12
N VAL A 22 -19.97 -59.43 -57.57
CA VAL A 22 -20.18 -60.55 -56.65
C VAL A 22 -19.43 -61.74 -57.23
N ALA A 23 -18.16 -61.65 -57.36
CA ALA A 23 -17.29 -62.85 -57.45
C ALA A 23 -15.82 -62.40 -57.28
N GLY A 24 -15.33 -62.44 -56.08
CA GLY A 24 -13.92 -62.33 -55.83
C GLY A 24 -13.55 -61.99 -54.40
N CYS A 25 -13.06 -63.04 -53.75
CA CYS A 25 -12.35 -63.02 -52.47
C CYS A 25 -13.22 -63.05 -51.23
N ALA A 26 -13.36 -64.24 -50.69
CA ALA A 26 -13.69 -64.50 -49.30
C ALA A 26 -12.50 -64.14 -48.40
N ASP A 27 -12.38 -62.86 -48.05
CA ASP A 27 -11.81 -62.47 -46.77
C ASP A 27 -12.95 -62.37 -45.79
N ASN A 28 -12.94 -63.25 -44.77
CA ASN A 28 -13.87 -63.23 -43.65
C ASN A 28 -13.64 -62.03 -42.73
N ASP A 29 -13.60 -60.81 -43.27
CA ASP A 29 -13.78 -59.61 -42.45
C ASP A 29 -15.26 -59.49 -42.16
N VAL A 30 -15.66 -60.01 -41.00
CA VAL A 30 -16.99 -59.78 -40.44
C VAL A 30 -17.08 -58.28 -40.29
N PHE A 31 -17.86 -57.64 -41.15
CA PHE A 31 -18.15 -56.20 -41.04
C PHE A 31 -18.92 -55.97 -39.75
N GLU A 32 -18.19 -55.73 -38.66
CA GLU A 32 -18.80 -55.30 -37.42
C GLU A 32 -19.36 -53.89 -37.61
N GLN A 33 -20.66 -53.77 -37.41
CA GLN A 33 -21.27 -52.42 -37.40
C GLN A 33 -20.59 -51.57 -36.36
N PRO A 34 -20.13 -50.36 -36.74
CA PRO A 34 -19.52 -49.45 -35.80
C PRO A 34 -20.48 -49.14 -34.66
N GLN A 35 -20.04 -49.43 -33.46
CA GLN A 35 -20.74 -49.07 -32.23
C GLN A 35 -20.09 -47.80 -31.68
N LEU A 36 -20.91 -46.85 -31.30
CA LEU A 36 -20.45 -45.60 -30.71
C LEU A 36 -21.42 -45.19 -29.62
N THR A 37 -20.91 -45.06 -28.42
CA THR A 37 -21.63 -44.49 -27.28
C THR A 37 -20.80 -43.38 -26.64
N VAL A 38 -21.47 -42.41 -26.06
CA VAL A 38 -20.86 -41.30 -25.31
C VAL A 38 -21.55 -41.24 -23.96
N SER A 39 -20.80 -40.95 -22.91
CA SER A 39 -21.27 -40.98 -21.52
C SER A 39 -22.43 -40.05 -21.22
N ALA A 40 -22.66 -39.00 -22.05
CA ALA A 40 -23.77 -38.10 -21.93
C ALA A 40 -24.28 -37.66 -23.31
N GLN A 41 -25.60 -37.40 -23.42
CA GLN A 41 -26.22 -36.80 -24.61
C GLN A 41 -26.31 -35.29 -24.52
N GLU A 42 -26.21 -34.74 -23.30
CA GLU A 42 -26.22 -33.32 -23.00
C GLU A 42 -25.27 -33.05 -21.81
N ILE A 43 -24.53 -31.97 -21.89
CA ILE A 43 -23.75 -31.41 -20.79
C ILE A 43 -24.09 -29.95 -20.60
N SER A 44 -24.13 -29.50 -19.34
CA SER A 44 -24.50 -28.16 -18.99
C SER A 44 -23.41 -27.50 -18.14
N PHE A 45 -23.11 -26.26 -18.46
CA PHE A 45 -22.15 -25.42 -17.75
C PHE A 45 -22.83 -24.20 -17.13
N SER A 46 -22.26 -23.71 -16.03
CA SER A 46 -22.58 -22.36 -15.56
C SER A 46 -22.06 -21.33 -16.55
N ASN A 47 -22.31 -20.06 -16.30
CA ASN A 47 -21.81 -18.96 -17.12
C ASN A 47 -20.27 -18.72 -16.97
N GLN A 48 -19.62 -19.40 -16.05
CA GLN A 48 -18.18 -19.31 -15.84
C GLN A 48 -17.39 -20.24 -16.79
N ILE A 49 -16.09 -20.06 -16.84
CA ILE A 49 -15.19 -21.05 -17.43
C ILE A 49 -15.43 -22.37 -16.71
N GLY A 50 -15.58 -23.45 -17.47
CA GLY A 50 -15.82 -24.77 -16.91
C GLY A 50 -15.22 -25.86 -17.76
N GLU A 51 -14.99 -27.02 -17.17
CA GLU A 51 -14.48 -28.22 -17.82
C GLU A 51 -15.26 -29.43 -17.37
N GLN A 52 -15.62 -30.32 -18.33
CA GLN A 52 -16.25 -31.63 -18.08
C GLN A 52 -15.63 -32.65 -19.00
N THR A 53 -15.61 -33.89 -18.57
CA THR A 53 -15.08 -35.02 -19.36
C THR A 53 -16.21 -35.91 -19.86
N LEU A 54 -16.17 -36.25 -21.14
CA LEU A 54 -17.03 -37.24 -21.78
C LEU A 54 -16.20 -38.49 -22.07
N THR A 55 -16.72 -39.63 -21.75
CA THR A 55 -16.13 -40.93 -22.11
C THR A 55 -16.78 -41.47 -23.38
N VAL A 56 -15.97 -41.87 -24.33
CA VAL A 56 -16.37 -42.42 -25.62
C VAL A 56 -16.06 -43.92 -25.62
N SER A 57 -17.04 -44.74 -26.00
CA SER A 57 -16.83 -46.17 -26.22
C SER A 57 -17.20 -46.50 -27.66
N THR A 58 -16.25 -47.06 -28.40
CA THR A 58 -16.42 -47.46 -29.80
C THR A 58 -15.54 -48.67 -30.13
N ASN A 59 -15.99 -49.47 -31.09
CA ASN A 59 -15.18 -50.55 -31.71
C ASN A 59 -14.41 -50.03 -32.94
N SER A 60 -14.54 -48.78 -33.31
CA SER A 60 -13.76 -48.16 -34.38
C SER A 60 -12.31 -47.91 -33.93
N LYS A 61 -11.34 -48.14 -34.81
CA LYS A 61 -9.92 -47.91 -34.54
C LYS A 61 -9.59 -46.42 -34.38
N GLU A 62 -10.37 -45.59 -35.05
CA GLU A 62 -10.19 -44.12 -35.03
C GLU A 62 -11.54 -43.46 -34.83
N TRP A 63 -11.53 -42.36 -34.06
CA TRP A 63 -12.67 -41.51 -33.88
C TRP A 63 -12.20 -40.08 -33.63
N MET A 64 -13.06 -39.11 -33.89
CA MET A 64 -12.75 -37.68 -33.67
C MET A 64 -13.95 -36.94 -33.08
N ALA A 65 -13.67 -35.87 -32.36
CA ALA A 65 -14.68 -34.96 -31.83
C ALA A 65 -14.51 -33.57 -32.41
N THR A 66 -15.60 -32.97 -32.86
CA THR A 66 -15.61 -31.64 -33.43
C THR A 66 -16.76 -30.79 -32.88
N THR A 67 -16.60 -29.48 -32.90
CA THR A 67 -17.63 -28.51 -32.50
C THR A 67 -17.63 -27.30 -33.43
N PRO A 68 -18.80 -26.74 -33.77
CA PRO A 68 -18.89 -25.60 -34.69
C PRO A 68 -18.69 -24.25 -33.97
N LYS A 69 -18.47 -24.22 -32.65
CA LYS A 69 -18.40 -22.97 -31.87
C LYS A 69 -17.03 -22.79 -31.21
N ALA A 70 -16.44 -21.63 -31.43
CA ALA A 70 -15.13 -21.31 -30.92
C ALA A 70 -15.02 -21.19 -29.37
N TRP A 71 -16.16 -21.04 -28.68
CA TRP A 71 -16.18 -20.99 -27.22
C TRP A 71 -16.17 -22.37 -26.53
N ILE A 72 -16.19 -23.47 -27.31
CA ILE A 72 -16.03 -24.84 -26.84
C ILE A 72 -14.68 -25.34 -27.33
N HIS A 73 -13.83 -25.74 -26.42
CA HIS A 73 -12.50 -26.28 -26.68
C HIS A 73 -12.49 -27.76 -26.34
N LEU A 74 -12.10 -28.59 -27.30
CA LEU A 74 -12.06 -30.03 -27.16
C LEU A 74 -10.63 -30.52 -27.10
N ARG A 75 -10.34 -31.38 -26.15
CA ARG A 75 -9.07 -32.11 -26.06
C ARG A 75 -9.36 -33.58 -25.91
N GLN A 76 -8.94 -34.36 -26.90
CA GLN A 76 -9.09 -35.82 -26.93
C GLN A 76 -7.85 -36.46 -26.30
N SER A 77 -8.07 -37.44 -25.41
CA SER A 77 -7.03 -38.27 -24.78
C SER A 77 -7.55 -39.69 -24.56
N GLY A 78 -7.02 -40.66 -25.29
CA GLY A 78 -7.52 -42.03 -25.24
C GLY A 78 -9.00 -42.10 -25.57
N ASN A 79 -9.80 -42.61 -24.64
CA ASN A 79 -11.26 -42.73 -24.77
C ASN A 79 -12.03 -41.55 -24.13
N GLU A 80 -11.35 -40.43 -23.85
CA GLU A 80 -11.95 -39.29 -23.18
C GLU A 80 -11.86 -38.02 -24.04
N ILE A 81 -12.88 -37.19 -23.93
CA ILE A 81 -12.92 -35.83 -24.44
C ILE A 81 -13.03 -34.90 -23.24
N SER A 82 -11.98 -34.10 -22.96
CA SER A 82 -12.12 -32.96 -22.11
C SER A 82 -12.81 -31.83 -22.90
N VAL A 83 -13.91 -31.36 -22.39
CA VAL A 83 -14.72 -30.28 -22.95
C VAL A 83 -14.57 -29.04 -22.05
N GLN A 84 -13.82 -28.06 -22.50
CA GLN A 84 -13.67 -26.80 -21.82
C GLN A 84 -14.51 -25.72 -22.52
N VAL A 85 -15.16 -24.85 -21.76
CA VAL A 85 -15.94 -23.73 -22.29
C VAL A 85 -15.42 -22.39 -21.78
N ASP A 86 -15.42 -21.37 -22.65
CA ASP A 86 -15.16 -19.99 -22.25
C ASP A 86 -16.31 -19.44 -21.39
N ALA A 87 -16.03 -18.44 -20.56
CA ALA A 87 -17.09 -17.74 -19.82
C ALA A 87 -18.14 -17.14 -20.75
N ASN A 88 -19.41 -17.38 -20.46
CA ASN A 88 -20.51 -16.71 -21.15
C ASN A 88 -20.79 -15.36 -20.50
N LYS A 89 -20.28 -14.29 -21.11
CA LYS A 89 -20.48 -12.90 -20.67
C LYS A 89 -21.71 -12.24 -21.30
N THR A 90 -22.57 -13.04 -21.97
CA THR A 90 -23.81 -12.55 -22.54
C THR A 90 -24.98 -12.75 -21.57
N GLY A 91 -25.98 -11.92 -21.64
CA GLY A 91 -27.22 -12.07 -20.88
C GLY A 91 -28.15 -13.17 -21.38
N LEU A 92 -27.70 -14.00 -22.31
CA LEU A 92 -28.48 -15.07 -22.94
C LEU A 92 -27.81 -16.40 -22.75
N GLU A 93 -28.62 -17.43 -22.49
CA GLU A 93 -28.16 -18.80 -22.56
C GLU A 93 -27.64 -19.09 -23.97
N ARG A 94 -26.54 -19.81 -24.08
CA ARG A 94 -26.01 -20.27 -25.35
C ARG A 94 -25.92 -21.78 -25.40
N ASN A 95 -26.16 -22.31 -26.57
CA ASN A 95 -26.07 -23.74 -26.81
C ASN A 95 -25.31 -24.03 -28.09
N SER A 96 -24.79 -25.23 -28.17
CA SER A 96 -24.12 -25.80 -29.32
C SER A 96 -24.12 -27.35 -29.20
N TYR A 97 -23.25 -27.98 -29.93
CA TYR A 97 -23.07 -29.41 -29.88
C TYR A 97 -21.63 -29.82 -30.15
N ILE A 98 -21.33 -31.04 -29.74
CA ILE A 98 -20.15 -31.79 -30.11
C ILE A 98 -20.62 -32.95 -30.99
N LEU A 99 -19.98 -33.14 -32.13
CA LEU A 99 -20.13 -34.35 -32.95
C LEU A 99 -18.96 -35.27 -32.64
N VAL A 100 -19.26 -36.47 -32.21
CA VAL A 100 -18.30 -37.56 -32.09
C VAL A 100 -18.54 -38.49 -33.26
N ASP A 101 -17.52 -38.64 -34.10
CA ASP A 101 -17.55 -39.37 -35.35
C ASP A 101 -16.57 -40.55 -35.28
N ALA A 102 -17.09 -41.73 -35.45
CA ALA A 102 -16.33 -42.99 -35.52
C ALA A 102 -16.56 -43.68 -36.89
N GLY A 103 -16.55 -42.88 -37.96
CA GLY A 103 -16.76 -43.30 -39.34
C GLY A 103 -18.25 -43.47 -39.69
N LEU A 104 -18.80 -44.65 -39.64
CA LEU A 104 -20.22 -44.88 -39.96
C LEU A 104 -21.16 -44.65 -38.76
N ALA A 105 -20.63 -44.40 -37.58
CA ALA A 105 -21.39 -44.09 -36.37
C ALA A 105 -21.09 -42.68 -35.90
N VAL A 106 -22.11 -41.86 -35.75
CA VAL A 106 -21.98 -40.48 -35.26
C VAL A 106 -22.89 -40.25 -34.05
N ARG A 107 -22.39 -39.56 -33.06
CA ARG A 107 -23.19 -39.14 -31.89
C ARG A 107 -23.09 -37.63 -31.70
N LYS A 108 -24.21 -37.04 -31.38
CA LYS A 108 -24.32 -35.59 -31.04
C LYS A 108 -24.48 -35.43 -29.55
N VAL A 109 -23.63 -34.66 -28.91
CA VAL A 109 -23.76 -34.22 -27.53
C VAL A 109 -24.12 -32.75 -27.51
N VAL A 110 -25.23 -32.39 -26.88
CA VAL A 110 -25.66 -31.00 -26.73
C VAL A 110 -24.83 -30.35 -25.61
N VAL A 111 -24.34 -29.14 -25.86
CA VAL A 111 -23.64 -28.34 -24.88
C VAL A 111 -24.47 -27.09 -24.60
N LYS A 112 -24.86 -26.92 -23.35
CA LYS A 112 -25.60 -25.74 -22.87
C LYS A 112 -24.76 -24.98 -21.90
N GLN A 113 -24.83 -23.64 -21.96
CA GLN A 113 -24.18 -22.77 -20.99
C GLN A 113 -25.12 -21.65 -20.58
N SER A 114 -25.31 -21.49 -19.27
CA SER A 114 -26.20 -20.50 -18.69
C SER A 114 -25.81 -19.06 -19.09
N ALA A 115 -26.79 -18.18 -19.08
CA ALA A 115 -26.59 -16.73 -19.22
C ALA A 115 -25.78 -16.18 -18.05
N ALA A 116 -25.01 -15.15 -18.32
CA ALA A 116 -24.42 -14.35 -17.24
C ALA A 116 -25.51 -13.53 -16.54
N ASP A 117 -25.44 -13.48 -15.21
CA ASP A 117 -26.16 -12.45 -14.46
C ASP A 117 -25.38 -11.14 -14.54
N LEU A 118 -26.09 -10.01 -14.64
CA LEU A 118 -25.46 -8.70 -14.59
C LEU A 118 -24.86 -8.48 -13.20
N ALA A 119 -23.57 -8.30 -13.14
CA ALA A 119 -22.87 -7.90 -11.94
C ALA A 119 -22.07 -6.61 -12.22
N LEU A 120 -22.01 -5.74 -11.23
CA LEU A 120 -21.27 -4.50 -11.27
C LEU A 120 -20.14 -4.59 -10.25
N ASP A 121 -18.95 -4.17 -10.63
CA ASP A 121 -17.82 -4.02 -9.69
C ASP A 121 -18.00 -2.73 -8.88
N LEU A 122 -19.06 -2.72 -8.07
CA LEU A 122 -19.43 -1.58 -7.23
C LEU A 122 -19.77 -2.04 -5.82
N ALA A 123 -19.08 -1.49 -4.86
CA ALA A 123 -19.48 -1.59 -3.48
C ALA A 123 -20.84 -0.88 -3.28
N ARG A 124 -21.86 -1.62 -2.85
CA ARG A 124 -23.21 -1.11 -2.52
C ARG A 124 -24.00 -0.45 -3.67
N GLY A 125 -23.62 -0.66 -4.95
CA GLY A 125 -24.31 -0.04 -6.09
C GLY A 125 -24.12 1.47 -6.20
N GLU A 126 -23.10 2.04 -5.57
CA GLU A 126 -22.79 3.47 -5.57
C GLU A 126 -21.46 3.77 -6.26
N VAL A 127 -21.43 4.88 -7.00
CA VAL A 127 -20.22 5.45 -7.59
C VAL A 127 -20.05 6.86 -7.05
N VAL A 128 -18.96 7.11 -6.35
CA VAL A 128 -18.62 8.45 -5.88
C VAL A 128 -17.62 9.08 -6.84
N LEU A 129 -18.03 10.18 -7.46
CA LEU A 129 -17.20 10.96 -8.38
C LEU A 129 -16.37 11.99 -7.60
N PRO A 130 -15.18 12.36 -8.09
CA PRO A 130 -14.41 13.44 -7.49
C PRO A 130 -15.19 14.76 -7.50
N GLN A 131 -15.10 15.54 -6.42
CA GLN A 131 -15.69 16.88 -6.35
C GLN A 131 -15.18 17.79 -7.49
N ALA A 132 -13.89 17.70 -7.80
CA ALA A 132 -13.24 18.47 -8.87
C ALA A 132 -13.67 18.05 -10.29
N GLY A 133 -14.55 17.05 -10.41
CA GLY A 133 -14.93 16.47 -11.69
C GLY A 133 -13.90 15.47 -12.22
N GLY A 134 -13.98 15.16 -13.49
CA GLY A 134 -13.09 14.20 -14.15
C GLY A 134 -13.82 13.01 -14.72
N THR A 135 -13.07 11.96 -15.03
CA THR A 135 -13.58 10.73 -15.64
C THR A 135 -13.45 9.56 -14.66
N THR A 136 -14.57 8.82 -14.51
CA THR A 136 -14.61 7.56 -13.75
C THR A 136 -15.20 6.47 -14.65
N THR A 137 -14.73 5.23 -14.55
CA THR A 137 -15.32 4.08 -15.24
C THR A 137 -16.05 3.20 -14.24
N VAL A 138 -17.14 2.62 -14.70
CA VAL A 138 -17.91 1.58 -13.99
C VAL A 138 -17.83 0.34 -14.85
N ASP A 139 -17.16 -0.68 -14.36
CA ASP A 139 -17.01 -1.93 -15.08
C ASP A 139 -18.24 -2.82 -14.90
N VAL A 140 -18.65 -3.46 -16.00
CA VAL A 140 -19.80 -4.36 -16.07
C VAL A 140 -19.27 -5.70 -16.60
N ASN A 141 -19.62 -6.79 -15.92
CA ASN A 141 -19.12 -8.13 -16.23
C ASN A 141 -19.64 -8.71 -17.56
N VAL A 142 -20.61 -8.06 -18.21
CA VAL A 142 -21.17 -8.48 -19.50
C VAL A 142 -20.85 -7.47 -20.60
N GLU A 143 -20.98 -7.91 -21.86
CA GLU A 143 -20.77 -7.01 -23.01
C GLU A 143 -21.91 -6.01 -23.18
N SER A 144 -21.64 -4.88 -23.79
CA SER A 144 -22.59 -3.78 -23.98
C SER A 144 -23.82 -4.16 -24.82
N SER A 145 -23.72 -5.19 -25.65
CA SER A 145 -24.85 -5.75 -26.41
C SER A 145 -25.84 -6.55 -25.56
N ALA A 146 -25.42 -6.97 -24.37
CA ALA A 146 -26.21 -7.83 -23.49
C ALA A 146 -27.09 -7.04 -22.51
N TYR A 147 -26.74 -5.79 -22.22
CA TYR A 147 -27.51 -4.95 -21.27
C TYR A 147 -27.93 -3.63 -21.90
N GLU A 148 -28.95 -3.03 -21.34
CA GLU A 148 -29.46 -1.73 -21.73
C GLU A 148 -29.26 -0.73 -20.60
N LEU A 149 -28.86 0.50 -20.93
CA LEU A 149 -28.97 1.66 -20.06
C LEU A 149 -30.34 2.28 -20.32
N LEU A 150 -31.20 2.18 -19.33
CA LEU A 150 -32.58 2.71 -19.46
C LEU A 150 -32.54 4.23 -19.53
N GLU A 151 -33.62 4.79 -20.06
CA GLU A 151 -33.79 6.25 -20.20
C GLU A 151 -33.66 6.93 -18.83
N TYR A 152 -32.88 8.01 -18.78
CA TYR A 152 -32.70 8.86 -17.63
C TYR A 152 -32.58 10.32 -18.09
N GLN A 153 -32.90 11.24 -17.20
CA GLN A 153 -32.71 12.66 -17.49
C GLN A 153 -31.22 13.00 -17.25
N GLN A 154 -30.49 13.21 -18.35
CA GLN A 154 -29.08 13.56 -18.27
C GLN A 154 -28.90 14.99 -17.72
N PRO A 155 -28.25 15.16 -16.57
CA PRO A 155 -27.98 16.49 -16.03
C PRO A 155 -26.80 17.14 -16.76
N GLU A 156 -26.74 18.47 -16.75
CA GLU A 156 -25.65 19.22 -17.39
C GLU A 156 -24.25 18.94 -16.81
N TRP A 157 -24.22 18.45 -15.59
CA TRP A 157 -22.95 18.23 -14.87
C TRP A 157 -22.33 16.85 -15.11
N LEU A 158 -23.06 15.89 -15.66
CA LEU A 158 -22.59 14.52 -15.85
C LEU A 158 -22.91 14.04 -17.26
N GLN A 159 -21.90 13.57 -17.97
CA GLN A 159 -22.06 12.84 -19.22
C GLN A 159 -21.81 11.36 -18.97
N VAL A 160 -22.75 10.51 -19.39
CA VAL A 160 -22.65 9.05 -19.30
C VAL A 160 -22.49 8.47 -20.70
N VAL A 161 -21.45 7.68 -20.89
CA VAL A 161 -21.17 7.00 -22.17
C VAL A 161 -21.07 5.50 -21.95
N LYS A 162 -21.91 4.73 -22.61
CA LYS A 162 -21.87 3.27 -22.63
C LYS A 162 -20.63 2.79 -23.40
N LYS A 163 -19.84 1.91 -22.79
CA LYS A 163 -18.64 1.29 -23.36
C LYS A 163 -18.85 -0.22 -23.52
N LYS A 164 -17.91 -0.91 -24.18
CA LYS A 164 -18.02 -2.35 -24.43
C LYS A 164 -18.22 -3.16 -23.14
N HIS A 165 -17.55 -2.79 -22.06
CA HIS A 165 -17.59 -3.49 -20.78
C HIS A 165 -17.90 -2.55 -19.61
N GLY A 166 -18.80 -1.60 -19.80
CA GLY A 166 -19.19 -0.71 -18.72
C GLY A 166 -19.66 0.68 -19.13
N LEU A 167 -19.63 1.59 -18.19
CA LEU A 167 -20.00 2.99 -18.38
C LEU A 167 -18.78 3.89 -18.14
N LYS A 168 -18.62 4.91 -18.94
CA LYS A 168 -17.71 6.04 -18.70
C LYS A 168 -18.54 7.22 -18.21
N LEU A 169 -18.22 7.70 -17.03
CA LEU A 169 -18.85 8.83 -16.37
C LEU A 169 -17.90 10.03 -16.44
N MET A 170 -18.32 11.13 -17.03
CA MET A 170 -17.50 12.35 -17.15
C MET A 170 -18.24 13.48 -16.44
N ALA A 171 -17.71 13.91 -15.30
CA ALA A 171 -18.34 14.92 -14.46
C ALA A 171 -17.63 16.27 -14.54
N LYS A 172 -18.42 17.34 -14.56
CA LYS A 172 -17.93 18.72 -14.32
C LYS A 172 -17.68 18.91 -12.82
N PRO A 173 -16.81 19.86 -12.40
CA PRO A 173 -16.63 20.19 -10.99
C PRO A 173 -17.95 20.56 -10.30
N ASN A 174 -18.13 20.14 -9.05
CA ASN A 174 -19.23 20.60 -8.21
C ASN A 174 -18.77 21.80 -7.36
N HIS A 175 -19.18 23.00 -7.72
CA HIS A 175 -18.84 24.23 -7.01
C HIS A 175 -19.85 24.59 -5.90
N SER A 176 -20.87 23.75 -5.67
CA SER A 176 -21.82 23.89 -4.57
C SER A 176 -21.33 23.13 -3.33
N VAL A 177 -21.73 23.58 -2.14
CA VAL A 177 -21.55 22.80 -0.90
C VAL A 177 -22.49 21.57 -0.86
N ALA A 178 -23.56 21.55 -1.63
CA ALA A 178 -24.51 20.44 -1.69
C ALA A 178 -23.97 19.30 -2.57
N GLU A 179 -24.12 18.09 -2.07
CA GLU A 179 -23.96 16.88 -2.88
C GLU A 179 -25.00 16.86 -4.00
N ARG A 180 -24.60 16.35 -5.16
CA ARG A 180 -25.51 16.07 -6.27
C ARG A 180 -25.42 14.62 -6.68
N ASN A 181 -26.54 14.06 -7.10
CA ASN A 181 -26.63 12.66 -7.45
C ASN A 181 -27.45 12.42 -8.71
N LEU A 182 -27.27 11.23 -9.30
CA LEU A 182 -28.04 10.71 -10.42
C LEU A 182 -28.20 9.22 -10.25
N SER A 183 -29.41 8.71 -10.42
CA SER A 183 -29.67 7.28 -10.49
C SER A 183 -29.68 6.82 -11.95
N LEU A 184 -28.91 5.80 -12.25
CA LEU A 184 -28.85 5.10 -13.53
C LEU A 184 -29.38 3.69 -13.34
N THR A 185 -30.15 3.19 -14.32
CA THR A 185 -30.68 1.83 -14.28
C THR A 185 -30.16 1.04 -15.48
N LEU A 186 -29.50 -0.07 -15.23
CA LEU A 186 -29.13 -1.06 -16.23
C LEU A 186 -30.17 -2.19 -16.23
N SER A 187 -30.57 -2.66 -17.39
CA SER A 187 -31.47 -3.79 -17.57
C SER A 187 -30.78 -4.93 -18.32
N LEU A 188 -30.97 -6.15 -17.85
CA LEU A 188 -30.49 -7.38 -18.50
C LEU A 188 -31.53 -8.47 -18.32
N GLY A 189 -32.10 -8.95 -19.43
CA GLY A 189 -33.07 -10.07 -19.40
C GLY A 189 -34.28 -9.78 -18.52
N GLY A 190 -34.73 -8.53 -18.43
CA GLY A 190 -35.86 -8.09 -17.60
C GLY A 190 -35.53 -7.84 -16.12
N LYS A 191 -34.30 -8.15 -15.68
CA LYS A 191 -33.81 -7.75 -14.36
C LYS A 191 -33.15 -6.38 -14.43
N THR A 192 -33.32 -5.57 -13.39
CA THR A 192 -32.79 -4.20 -13.33
C THR A 192 -31.76 -4.08 -12.19
N HIS A 193 -30.73 -3.28 -12.42
CA HIS A 193 -29.69 -2.92 -11.46
C HIS A 193 -29.55 -1.40 -11.41
N ASN A 194 -29.72 -0.83 -10.23
CA ASN A 194 -29.60 0.61 -10.02
C ASN A 194 -28.18 0.98 -9.60
N ILE A 195 -27.68 2.05 -10.18
CA ILE A 195 -26.39 2.66 -9.86
C ILE A 195 -26.68 4.08 -9.38
N VAL A 196 -26.29 4.39 -8.15
CA VAL A 196 -26.36 5.76 -7.63
C VAL A 196 -25.02 6.44 -7.86
N VAL A 197 -25.00 7.42 -8.75
CA VAL A 197 -23.82 8.26 -9.01
C VAL A 197 -23.92 9.47 -8.10
N LYS A 198 -22.96 9.63 -7.20
CA LYS A 198 -22.87 10.74 -6.25
C LYS A 198 -21.66 11.60 -6.57
N GLN A 199 -21.80 12.90 -6.42
CA GLN A 199 -20.66 13.81 -6.45
C GLN A 199 -20.76 14.77 -5.26
N PRO A 200 -19.82 14.70 -4.31
CA PRO A 200 -19.84 15.58 -3.15
C PRO A 200 -19.70 17.04 -3.55
N GLY A 201 -20.22 17.91 -2.72
CA GLY A 201 -20.00 19.34 -2.82
C GLY A 201 -18.63 19.75 -2.26
N ILE A 202 -18.35 21.05 -2.28
CA ILE A 202 -17.17 21.63 -1.66
C ILE A 202 -17.25 21.41 -0.15
N SER A 203 -16.24 20.77 0.41
CA SER A 203 -16.16 20.63 1.86
C SER A 203 -15.86 21.97 2.52
N THR A 204 -16.62 22.32 3.55
CA THR A 204 -16.30 23.46 4.41
C THR A 204 -14.99 23.23 5.18
N PHE A 205 -14.73 21.98 5.55
CA PHE A 205 -13.55 21.57 6.30
C PHE A 205 -12.49 20.95 5.38
N ILE A 206 -11.24 21.08 5.78
CA ILE A 206 -10.09 20.50 5.08
C ILE A 206 -9.35 19.56 6.01
N LEU A 207 -9.07 18.36 5.53
CA LEU A 207 -8.05 17.48 6.09
C LEU A 207 -6.90 17.39 5.09
N ALA A 208 -5.69 17.33 5.59
CA ALA A 208 -4.51 17.16 4.76
C ALA A 208 -4.26 15.68 4.41
N CYS A 209 -3.54 15.45 3.34
CA CYS A 209 -3.00 14.14 2.99
C CYS A 209 -1.79 13.82 3.85
N ASN A 210 -1.69 12.60 4.38
CA ASN A 210 -0.39 12.09 4.83
C ASN A 210 0.41 11.69 3.58
N PRO A 211 1.46 12.43 3.19
CA PRO A 211 2.24 12.12 1.98
C PRO A 211 3.08 10.84 2.12
N GLY A 212 3.14 10.28 3.34
CA GLY A 212 3.96 9.10 3.64
C GLY A 212 5.38 9.44 4.04
N ASN A 213 6.09 8.40 4.51
CA ASN A 213 7.52 8.42 4.75
C ASN A 213 8.08 7.14 4.10
N PRO A 214 8.86 7.21 3.00
CA PRO A 214 9.37 8.44 2.37
C PRO A 214 8.26 9.36 1.82
N PHE A 215 8.56 10.66 1.74
CA PHE A 215 7.67 11.67 1.19
C PHE A 215 7.31 11.35 -0.27
N SER A 216 6.03 11.26 -0.55
CA SER A 216 5.52 11.01 -1.90
C SER A 216 4.84 12.25 -2.48
N LEU A 217 5.58 12.96 -3.32
CA LEU A 217 5.05 14.09 -4.08
C LEU A 217 3.82 13.68 -4.89
N HIS A 218 3.86 12.52 -5.53
CA HIS A 218 2.74 12.02 -6.34
C HIS A 218 1.48 11.80 -5.50
N LYS A 219 1.60 11.16 -4.33
CA LYS A 219 0.47 10.93 -3.41
C LYS A 219 -0.17 12.25 -2.97
N MET A 220 0.65 13.23 -2.60
CA MET A 220 0.19 14.55 -2.19
C MET A 220 -0.50 15.31 -3.35
N MET A 221 0.14 15.37 -4.52
CA MET A 221 -0.39 16.06 -5.69
C MET A 221 -1.72 15.44 -6.16
N ASP A 222 -1.81 14.12 -6.20
CA ASP A 222 -3.00 13.39 -6.61
C ASP A 222 -4.16 13.62 -5.63
N PHE A 223 -3.88 13.63 -4.32
CA PHE A 223 -4.87 13.94 -3.29
C PHE A 223 -5.41 15.37 -3.44
N GLU A 224 -4.51 16.35 -3.55
CA GLU A 224 -4.91 17.75 -3.69
C GLU A 224 -5.66 18.02 -5.00
N HIS A 225 -5.23 17.41 -6.10
CA HIS A 225 -5.91 17.49 -7.39
C HIS A 225 -7.34 16.92 -7.32
N ARG A 226 -7.50 15.73 -6.71
CA ARG A 226 -8.84 15.13 -6.56
C ARG A 226 -9.77 15.99 -5.72
N ARG A 227 -9.26 16.70 -4.74
CA ARG A 227 -10.03 17.66 -3.93
C ARG A 227 -10.34 18.97 -4.69
N GLY A 228 -9.69 19.24 -5.82
CA GLY A 228 -9.83 20.48 -6.57
C GLY A 228 -8.92 21.61 -6.08
N SER A 229 -7.88 21.30 -5.32
CA SER A 229 -6.87 22.28 -4.93
C SER A 229 -5.94 22.59 -6.11
N LEU A 230 -5.41 23.82 -6.11
CA LEU A 230 -4.48 24.32 -7.14
C LEU A 230 -3.15 24.67 -6.50
N LEU A 231 -2.06 24.07 -6.97
CA LEU A 231 -0.72 24.47 -6.55
C LEU A 231 -0.47 25.93 -6.98
N LYS A 232 -0.20 26.80 -6.01
CA LYS A 232 0.03 28.23 -6.22
C LYS A 232 1.51 28.58 -6.19
N GLU A 233 2.24 27.93 -5.31
CA GLU A 233 3.63 28.25 -5.07
C GLU A 233 4.40 27.00 -4.65
N TYR A 234 5.62 26.89 -5.11
CA TYR A 234 6.60 25.91 -4.69
C TYR A 234 7.84 26.65 -4.17
N GLY A 235 8.18 26.43 -2.92
CA GLY A 235 9.42 26.90 -2.30
C GLY A 235 10.49 25.83 -2.42
N ALA A 236 11.52 26.08 -3.22
CA ALA A 236 12.66 25.18 -3.35
C ALA A 236 13.60 25.29 -2.15
N PRO A 237 14.28 24.19 -1.75
CA PRO A 237 15.30 24.26 -0.72
C PRO A 237 16.49 25.11 -1.18
N ASP A 238 17.06 25.91 -0.27
CA ASP A 238 18.29 26.64 -0.49
C ASP A 238 19.42 26.06 0.36
N THR A 239 20.00 25.01 -0.14
CA THR A 239 21.06 24.24 0.57
C THR A 239 22.34 25.07 0.77
N THR A 240 22.55 26.13 -0.03
CA THR A 240 23.70 27.04 0.12
C THR A 240 23.61 27.86 1.41
N ASN A 241 22.37 28.19 1.79
CA ASN A 241 22.08 28.93 3.03
C ASN A 241 21.59 28.01 4.17
N GLY A 242 21.75 26.68 4.01
CA GLY A 242 21.36 25.69 5.03
C GLY A 242 19.85 25.51 5.17
N ILE A 243 19.06 25.90 4.18
CA ILE A 243 17.62 25.67 4.12
C ILE A 243 17.37 24.38 3.32
N TYR A 244 16.99 23.32 4.03
CA TYR A 244 16.72 22.01 3.43
C TYR A 244 15.23 21.73 3.24
N GLU A 245 14.40 22.68 3.63
CA GLU A 245 12.95 22.55 3.52
C GLU A 245 12.47 22.96 2.13
N GLU A 246 11.63 22.12 1.53
CA GLU A 246 10.81 22.46 0.38
C GLU A 246 9.37 22.66 0.84
N SER A 247 8.63 23.55 0.17
CA SER A 247 7.25 23.83 0.53
C SER A 247 6.34 23.85 -0.68
N TYR A 248 5.12 23.34 -0.48
CA TYR A 248 4.06 23.28 -1.48
C TYR A 248 2.83 24.00 -0.96
N PHE A 249 2.49 25.12 -1.57
CA PHE A 249 1.36 25.95 -1.20
C PHE A 249 0.19 25.71 -2.17
N PHE A 250 -0.92 25.14 -1.68
CA PHE A 250 -2.12 24.93 -2.46
C PHE A 250 -3.24 25.87 -2.04
N LYS A 251 -3.95 26.42 -3.03
CA LYS A 251 -5.25 27.06 -2.82
C LYS A 251 -6.33 25.98 -2.87
N THR A 252 -7.11 25.86 -1.82
CA THR A 252 -8.20 24.89 -1.72
C THR A 252 -9.53 25.45 -2.19
N PRO A 253 -10.52 24.62 -2.51
CA PRO A 253 -11.88 25.09 -2.81
C PRO A 253 -12.71 25.43 -1.56
N SER A 254 -12.22 25.13 -0.33
CA SER A 254 -12.97 25.40 0.91
C SER A 254 -13.28 26.89 1.07
N PRO A 255 -14.50 27.26 1.48
CA PRO A 255 -14.84 28.64 1.76
C PRO A 255 -14.15 29.21 3.00
N LEU A 256 -13.79 28.36 3.97
CA LEU A 256 -13.18 28.77 5.24
C LEU A 256 -11.67 28.52 5.29
N PHE A 257 -11.22 27.33 4.88
CA PHE A 257 -9.81 26.92 4.89
C PHE A 257 -9.25 27.01 3.47
N LYS A 258 -8.91 28.25 3.06
CA LYS A 258 -8.62 28.56 1.65
C LYS A 258 -7.26 28.09 1.16
N ASP A 259 -6.38 27.69 2.05
CA ASP A 259 -5.05 27.19 1.72
C ASP A 259 -4.65 25.97 2.55
N VAL A 260 -3.71 25.19 2.01
CA VAL A 260 -2.98 24.16 2.72
C VAL A 260 -1.53 24.17 2.29
N VAL A 261 -0.62 24.04 3.25
CA VAL A 261 0.82 24.09 3.03
C VAL A 261 1.45 22.81 3.53
N TYR A 262 2.29 22.22 2.70
CA TYR A 262 3.14 21.08 3.03
C TYR A 262 4.58 21.55 3.09
N VAL A 263 5.28 21.24 4.16
CA VAL A 263 6.69 21.55 4.34
C VAL A 263 7.45 20.27 4.62
N HIS A 264 8.30 19.89 3.70
CA HIS A 264 9.10 18.67 3.75
C HIS A 264 10.59 19.01 3.84
N ASP A 265 11.30 18.37 4.78
CA ASP A 265 12.75 18.50 4.91
C ASP A 265 13.42 17.45 4.03
N THR A 266 14.19 17.89 3.04
CA THR A 266 14.84 17.02 2.04
C THR A 266 16.10 16.33 2.54
N GLN A 267 16.63 16.74 3.70
CA GLN A 267 17.89 16.22 4.24
C GLN A 267 17.72 15.49 5.57
N HIS A 268 16.83 15.97 6.43
CA HIS A 268 16.62 15.40 7.74
C HIS A 268 15.37 14.53 7.77
N PHE A 269 15.38 13.49 8.60
CA PHE A 269 14.27 12.53 8.72
C PHE A 269 13.15 13.05 9.62
N THR A 270 12.84 14.34 9.49
CA THR A 270 11.71 14.93 10.21
C THR A 270 10.40 14.67 9.47
N PRO A 271 9.30 14.43 10.19
CA PRO A 271 8.01 14.33 9.55
C PRO A 271 7.64 15.56 8.76
N THR A 272 6.96 15.37 7.63
CA THR A 272 6.37 16.47 6.86
C THR A 272 5.39 17.24 7.75
N ARG A 273 5.59 18.55 7.85
CA ARG A 273 4.71 19.47 8.58
C ARG A 273 3.66 19.98 7.61
N ILE A 274 2.42 19.94 8.02
CA ILE A 274 1.32 20.34 7.15
C ILE A 274 0.37 21.21 7.97
N TYR A 275 -0.10 22.28 7.38
CA TYR A 275 -1.09 23.12 8.04
C TYR A 275 -2.08 23.73 7.04
N THR A 276 -3.29 23.96 7.53
CA THR A 276 -4.30 24.80 6.89
C THR A 276 -4.86 25.77 7.90
N ARG A 277 -5.38 26.90 7.44
CA ARG A 277 -5.86 27.95 8.34
C ARG A 277 -7.13 28.61 7.83
N SER A 278 -7.90 29.12 8.77
CA SER A 278 -8.96 30.09 8.53
C SER A 278 -8.64 31.38 9.27
N LEU A 279 -8.73 32.50 8.58
CA LEU A 279 -8.43 33.86 9.11
C LEU A 279 -9.71 34.66 9.40
N VAL A 280 -10.81 33.94 9.63
CA VAL A 280 -12.12 34.56 9.90
C VAL A 280 -12.79 33.86 11.09
N LYS A 281 -13.60 34.58 11.83
CA LYS A 281 -14.28 34.08 13.03
C LYS A 281 -15.14 32.86 12.77
N GLU A 282 -15.76 32.79 11.59
CA GLU A 282 -16.57 31.65 11.15
C GLU A 282 -15.76 30.35 11.13
N GLY A 283 -14.45 30.41 10.91
CA GLY A 283 -13.55 29.26 10.99
C GLY A 283 -13.44 28.72 12.41
N ILE A 284 -13.37 29.59 13.43
CA ILE A 284 -13.37 29.19 14.83
C ILE A 284 -14.71 28.54 15.21
N GLU A 285 -15.82 29.15 14.81
CA GLU A 285 -17.16 28.61 15.07
C GLU A 285 -17.34 27.25 14.39
N ALA A 286 -16.81 27.11 13.17
CA ALA A 286 -16.88 25.87 12.40
C ALA A 286 -16.14 24.72 13.10
N VAL A 287 -14.91 24.91 13.59
CA VAL A 287 -14.16 23.83 14.25
C VAL A 287 -14.72 23.46 15.64
N LYS A 288 -15.48 24.36 16.27
CA LYS A 288 -16.21 24.08 17.51
C LYS A 288 -17.55 23.38 17.29
N SER A 289 -18.02 23.27 16.03
CA SER A 289 -19.34 22.71 15.72
C SER A 289 -19.38 21.18 15.79
N ALA A 290 -20.58 20.62 16.01
CA ALA A 290 -20.82 19.17 15.89
C ALA A 290 -20.49 18.65 14.48
N ALA A 291 -20.77 19.45 13.43
CA ALA A 291 -20.45 19.09 12.05
C ALA A 291 -18.96 18.84 11.82
N PHE A 292 -18.09 19.60 12.47
CA PHE A 292 -16.65 19.35 12.42
C PHE A 292 -16.29 18.04 13.13
N GLN A 293 -16.86 17.77 14.30
CA GLN A 293 -16.61 16.53 15.04
C GLN A 293 -17.04 15.30 14.23
N ASP A 294 -18.22 15.37 13.60
CA ASP A 294 -18.71 14.30 12.73
C ASP A 294 -17.81 14.12 11.50
N PHE A 295 -17.36 15.22 10.90
CA PHE A 295 -16.47 15.19 9.73
C PHE A 295 -15.13 14.55 10.06
N VAL A 296 -14.45 14.94 11.14
CA VAL A 296 -13.14 14.36 11.51
C VAL A 296 -13.28 12.90 11.92
N LYS A 297 -14.34 12.53 12.63
CA LYS A 297 -14.66 11.15 12.99
C LYS A 297 -14.92 10.28 11.77
N ALA A 298 -15.71 10.76 10.80
CA ALA A 298 -15.99 10.07 9.54
C ALA A 298 -14.72 9.81 8.72
N ASN A 299 -13.68 10.64 8.91
CA ASN A 299 -12.37 10.51 8.28
C ASN A 299 -11.34 9.75 9.15
N GLY A 300 -11.77 9.04 10.19
CA GLY A 300 -10.95 8.14 10.97
C GLY A 300 -10.14 8.80 12.09
N TYR A 301 -10.38 10.07 12.39
CA TYR A 301 -9.73 10.74 13.51
C TYR A 301 -10.49 10.51 14.81
N VAL A 302 -9.78 10.19 15.86
CA VAL A 302 -10.26 10.05 17.22
C VAL A 302 -9.71 11.22 18.05
N ARG A 303 -10.59 11.91 18.77
CA ARG A 303 -10.22 13.00 19.66
C ARG A 303 -9.51 12.45 20.89
N ASP A 304 -8.40 13.07 21.30
CA ASP A 304 -7.71 12.69 22.52
C ASP A 304 -8.55 13.07 23.76
N GLU A 305 -8.59 12.20 24.78
CA GLU A 305 -9.37 12.41 25.99
C GLU A 305 -8.74 13.48 26.92
N LYS A 306 -7.41 13.64 26.85
CA LYS A 306 -6.65 14.58 27.70
C LYS A 306 -6.46 15.92 27.06
N ASP A 307 -6.39 15.95 25.70
CA ASP A 307 -6.28 17.16 24.93
C ASP A 307 -7.42 17.25 23.89
N PRO A 308 -8.46 18.04 24.18
CA PRO A 308 -9.61 18.16 23.29
C PRO A 308 -9.32 18.81 21.94
N ASN A 309 -8.15 19.37 21.74
CA ASN A 309 -7.71 19.97 20.48
C ASN A 309 -6.77 19.04 19.68
N HIS A 310 -6.42 17.88 20.23
CA HIS A 310 -5.60 16.86 19.59
C HIS A 310 -6.45 15.72 19.07
N TYR A 311 -6.19 15.30 17.83
CA TYR A 311 -6.89 14.23 17.13
C TYR A 311 -5.88 13.27 16.52
N VAL A 312 -6.13 11.96 16.62
CA VAL A 312 -5.24 10.89 16.16
C VAL A 312 -5.96 10.03 15.12
N ASN A 313 -5.33 9.80 14.00
CA ASN A 313 -5.72 8.81 13.01
C ASN A 313 -4.63 7.73 12.95
N GLU A 314 -4.78 6.69 13.76
CA GLU A 314 -3.80 5.61 13.85
C GLU A 314 -3.66 4.82 12.54
N LYS A 315 -4.75 4.70 11.78
CA LYS A 315 -4.74 4.00 10.49
C LYS A 315 -3.85 4.70 9.46
N GLU A 316 -3.93 6.03 9.43
CA GLU A 316 -3.13 6.85 8.50
C GLU A 316 -1.79 7.27 9.10
N LEU A 317 -1.49 6.91 10.36
CA LEU A 317 -0.32 7.36 11.12
C LEU A 317 -0.17 8.89 11.12
N PHE A 318 -1.26 9.57 11.42
CA PHE A 318 -1.36 11.01 11.25
C PHE A 318 -2.10 11.64 12.43
N THR A 319 -1.64 12.79 12.91
CA THR A 319 -2.30 13.56 13.96
C THR A 319 -2.74 14.91 13.43
N MET A 320 -3.72 15.50 14.11
CA MET A 320 -4.19 16.85 13.83
C MET A 320 -4.35 17.62 15.13
N ASP A 321 -3.74 18.79 15.21
CA ASP A 321 -3.89 19.74 16.32
C ASP A 321 -4.72 20.95 15.84
N VAL A 322 -5.69 21.39 16.65
CA VAL A 322 -6.54 22.54 16.40
C VAL A 322 -6.08 23.69 17.27
N ASP A 323 -5.40 24.67 16.68
CA ASP A 323 -4.92 25.87 17.39
C ASP A 323 -5.85 27.07 17.13
N ILE A 324 -6.56 27.50 18.17
CA ILE A 324 -7.54 28.59 18.11
C ILE A 324 -6.91 29.88 18.64
N LEU A 325 -6.76 30.86 17.75
CA LEU A 325 -6.18 32.17 18.05
C LEU A 325 -7.29 33.23 18.11
N GLU A 326 -8.02 33.26 19.21
CA GLU A 326 -9.21 34.11 19.43
C GLU A 326 -8.91 35.60 19.16
N ASN A 327 -7.73 36.09 19.60
CA ASN A 327 -7.32 37.48 19.41
C ASN A 327 -7.15 37.86 17.93
N ASN A 328 -6.92 36.89 17.07
CA ASN A 328 -6.67 37.12 15.64
C ASN A 328 -7.86 36.68 14.78
N ASN A 329 -8.96 36.25 15.38
CA ASN A 329 -10.10 35.63 14.69
C ASN A 329 -9.66 34.50 13.73
N SER A 330 -8.68 33.70 14.15
CA SER A 330 -8.10 32.67 13.30
C SER A 330 -8.03 31.29 13.99
N VAL A 331 -8.03 30.27 13.18
CA VAL A 331 -7.77 28.89 13.60
C VAL A 331 -6.81 28.23 12.61
N VAL A 332 -5.87 27.47 13.15
CA VAL A 332 -4.91 26.69 12.37
C VAL A 332 -5.11 25.21 12.69
N LEU A 333 -5.18 24.38 11.68
CA LEU A 333 -5.12 22.93 11.80
C LEU A 333 -3.72 22.50 11.40
N PHE A 334 -2.97 21.97 12.34
CA PHE A 334 -1.66 21.39 12.11
C PHE A 334 -1.79 19.88 11.97
N PHE A 335 -1.21 19.33 10.93
CA PHE A 335 -1.19 17.90 10.68
C PHE A 335 0.25 17.41 10.75
N ASN A 336 0.48 16.36 11.54
CA ASN A 336 1.81 15.81 11.73
C ASN A 336 1.79 14.31 11.46
N GLN A 337 2.81 13.82 10.77
CA GLN A 337 3.05 12.39 10.65
C GLN A 337 3.45 11.83 12.01
N MET A 338 2.96 10.67 12.35
CA MET A 338 3.45 9.93 13.51
C MET A 338 4.89 9.48 13.25
N HIS A 339 5.67 9.39 14.33
CA HIS A 339 7.09 9.04 14.26
C HIS A 339 7.39 7.58 13.90
N VAL A 340 6.35 6.75 13.79
CA VAL A 340 6.49 5.32 13.50
C VAL A 340 6.02 4.97 12.08
N GLN A 341 6.52 3.86 11.54
CA GLN A 341 6.03 3.27 10.30
C GLN A 341 5.14 2.06 10.60
N ASP A 342 3.99 1.98 9.93
CA ASP A 342 3.10 0.84 9.98
C ASP A 342 3.57 -0.21 8.96
N ARG A 343 4.52 -1.02 9.40
CA ARG A 343 5.05 -2.14 8.63
C ARG A 343 5.26 -3.33 9.54
N ASP A 344 4.89 -4.50 9.05
CA ASP A 344 5.12 -5.77 9.73
C ASP A 344 6.59 -6.17 9.56
N TYR A 345 7.40 -5.77 10.53
CA TYR A 345 8.78 -6.21 10.63
C TYR A 345 8.98 -7.07 11.87
N GLU A 346 9.86 -8.05 11.74
CA GLU A 346 10.39 -8.71 12.93
C GLU A 346 11.04 -7.67 13.84
N THR A 347 10.78 -7.73 15.14
CA THR A 347 11.44 -6.85 16.11
C THR A 347 12.32 -7.64 17.07
N PHE A 348 13.07 -6.92 17.91
CA PHE A 348 13.84 -7.53 19.00
C PHE A 348 12.89 -8.29 19.94
N LYS A 349 13.32 -9.48 20.39
CA LYS A 349 12.55 -10.29 21.36
C LYS A 349 12.51 -9.65 22.74
N SER A 350 13.55 -8.90 23.09
CA SER A 350 13.69 -8.16 24.33
C SER A 350 14.52 -6.91 24.09
N LEU A 351 14.29 -5.87 24.87
CA LEU A 351 15.07 -4.64 24.84
C LEU A 351 16.37 -4.84 25.63
N ASP A 352 17.47 -5.04 24.93
CA ASP A 352 18.81 -5.01 25.54
C ASP A 352 19.35 -3.57 25.44
N LEU A 353 19.60 -2.97 26.58
CA LEU A 353 20.19 -1.63 26.68
C LEU A 353 21.70 -1.66 26.87
N GLY A 354 22.33 -2.84 26.91
CA GLY A 354 23.77 -2.99 27.11
C GLY A 354 24.20 -2.75 28.56
N PRO A 355 25.47 -2.38 28.80
CA PRO A 355 26.06 -2.32 30.14
C PRO A 355 25.69 -1.04 30.91
N LEU A 356 24.44 -0.94 31.36
CA LEU A 356 23.94 0.20 32.15
C LEU A 356 24.73 0.44 33.44
N GLU A 357 25.33 -0.61 33.99
CA GLU A 357 26.18 -0.53 35.19
C GLU A 357 27.43 0.30 34.99
N LEU A 358 27.89 0.48 33.76
CA LEU A 358 29.06 1.32 33.41
C LEU A 358 28.70 2.78 33.21
N LEU A 359 27.45 3.07 32.90
CA LEU A 359 26.99 4.39 32.46
C LEU A 359 26.92 5.41 33.61
N ASN A 360 27.60 6.55 33.44
CA ASN A 360 27.57 7.71 34.34
C ASN A 360 27.91 7.39 35.80
N LYS A 361 28.92 6.56 36.02
CA LYS A 361 29.40 6.19 37.36
C LYS A 361 30.87 6.51 37.52
N ALA A 362 31.20 7.26 38.59
CA ALA A 362 32.54 7.77 38.86
C ALA A 362 33.59 6.67 39.12
N ASP A 363 33.17 5.54 39.63
CA ASP A 363 34.01 4.37 39.91
C ASP A 363 34.19 3.43 38.70
N GLN A 364 33.34 3.58 37.64
CA GLN A 364 33.39 2.78 36.43
C GLN A 364 34.18 3.48 35.34
N LYS A 365 35.53 3.35 35.42
CA LYS A 365 36.49 3.96 34.49
C LYS A 365 36.73 3.09 33.27
N ILE A 366 37.61 3.53 32.37
CA ILE A 366 38.01 2.82 31.15
C ILE A 366 38.37 1.34 31.44
N ALA A 367 39.10 1.05 32.51
CA ALA A 367 39.45 -0.34 32.87
C ALA A 367 38.22 -1.22 33.15
N ALA A 368 37.13 -0.65 33.64
CA ALA A 368 35.89 -1.40 33.83
C ALA A 368 35.23 -1.76 32.48
N VAL A 369 35.29 -0.84 31.50
CA VAL A 369 34.83 -1.09 30.12
C VAL A 369 35.70 -2.20 29.48
N GLU A 370 37.02 -2.09 29.57
CA GLU A 370 37.95 -3.09 29.04
C GLU A 370 37.70 -4.48 29.65
N SER A 371 37.44 -4.53 30.95
CA SER A 371 37.12 -5.77 31.66
C SER A 371 35.77 -6.34 31.21
N TYR A 372 34.74 -5.51 31.07
CA TYR A 372 33.42 -5.92 30.58
C TYR A 372 33.53 -6.50 29.16
N GLU A 373 34.17 -5.78 28.23
CA GLU A 373 34.27 -6.21 26.84
C GLU A 373 35.13 -7.47 26.66
N LYS A 374 36.13 -7.63 27.50
CA LYS A 374 36.92 -8.88 27.55
C LYS A 374 36.07 -10.08 27.95
N LEU A 375 35.13 -9.91 28.90
CA LEU A 375 34.19 -10.98 29.28
C LEU A 375 33.18 -11.29 28.15
N GLN A 376 32.86 -10.29 27.29
CA GLN A 376 32.04 -10.48 26.13
C GLN A 376 32.80 -11.04 24.91
N ASN A 377 34.09 -11.32 25.02
CA ASN A 377 34.98 -11.69 23.92
C ASN A 377 34.97 -10.69 22.76
N SER A 378 34.77 -9.40 23.05
CA SER A 378 34.81 -8.32 22.05
C SER A 378 36.26 -7.91 21.78
N GLU A 379 36.51 -7.42 20.55
CA GLU A 379 37.80 -6.94 20.08
C GLU A 379 37.79 -5.41 19.98
N GLU A 380 38.75 -4.74 20.61
CA GLU A 380 38.98 -3.31 20.42
C GLU A 380 39.47 -3.05 18.99
N THR A 381 38.72 -2.24 18.22
CA THR A 381 39.08 -1.93 16.83
C THR A 381 39.56 -0.50 16.66
N GLN A 382 39.15 0.42 17.53
CA GLN A 382 39.54 1.82 17.44
C GLN A 382 39.58 2.47 18.83
N ARG A 383 40.55 3.35 19.04
CA ARG A 383 40.67 4.18 20.24
C ARG A 383 40.95 5.62 19.83
N GLN A 384 40.05 6.52 20.17
CA GLN A 384 40.17 7.95 19.90
C GLN A 384 40.80 8.64 21.12
N ILE A 385 41.86 9.39 20.87
CA ILE A 385 42.60 10.12 21.91
C ILE A 385 42.55 11.61 21.57
N SER A 386 42.18 12.43 22.53
CA SER A 386 42.15 13.90 22.40
C SER A 386 43.56 14.50 22.28
N LYS A 387 43.63 15.77 21.91
CA LYS A 387 44.89 16.56 21.93
C LYS A 387 45.52 16.61 23.33
N ASN A 388 44.73 16.47 24.37
CA ASN A 388 45.17 16.47 25.77
C ASN A 388 45.58 15.05 26.25
N ARG A 389 45.68 14.08 25.33
CA ARG A 389 45.99 12.68 25.61
C ARG A 389 44.95 11.94 26.49
N GLU A 390 43.72 12.45 26.52
CA GLU A 390 42.60 11.76 27.18
C GLU A 390 41.90 10.85 26.15
N ILE A 391 41.44 9.69 26.60
CA ILE A 391 40.64 8.80 25.76
C ILE A 391 39.23 9.37 25.66
N GLU A 392 38.82 9.71 24.45
CA GLU A 392 37.49 10.24 24.14
C GLU A 392 36.48 9.14 23.81
N ALA A 393 36.94 8.14 23.04
CA ALA A 393 36.08 7.03 22.67
C ALA A 393 36.88 5.73 22.44
N ILE A 394 36.22 4.59 22.64
CA ILE A 394 36.72 3.27 22.26
C ILE A 394 35.61 2.51 21.54
N VAL A 395 35.97 1.88 20.41
CA VAL A 395 35.07 1.03 19.62
C VAL A 395 35.46 -0.43 19.81
N TYR A 396 34.47 -1.24 20.18
CA TYR A 396 34.60 -2.68 20.27
C TYR A 396 33.73 -3.38 19.22
N LYS A 397 34.33 -4.26 18.45
CA LYS A 397 33.62 -5.22 17.61
C LYS A 397 33.18 -6.39 18.48
N THR A 398 31.90 -6.74 18.41
CA THR A 398 31.37 -7.86 19.18
C THR A 398 31.44 -9.18 18.41
N THR A 399 31.19 -10.28 19.09
CA THR A 399 31.03 -11.62 18.48
C THR A 399 29.57 -11.92 18.12
N ASP A 400 28.61 -11.05 18.51
CA ASP A 400 27.18 -11.18 18.18
C ASP A 400 26.94 -10.74 16.73
N PRO A 401 26.39 -11.60 15.87
CA PRO A 401 26.12 -11.25 14.47
C PRO A 401 25.06 -10.15 14.30
N THR A 402 24.25 -9.91 15.32
CA THR A 402 23.22 -8.85 15.32
C THR A 402 23.75 -7.55 15.88
N LEU A 403 24.40 -7.58 17.05
CA LEU A 403 25.04 -6.43 17.66
C LEU A 403 26.52 -6.39 17.25
N VAL A 404 26.85 -5.68 16.19
CA VAL A 404 28.18 -5.74 15.57
C VAL A 404 29.24 -4.89 16.26
N ALA A 405 28.83 -3.81 16.94
CA ALA A 405 29.77 -2.95 17.65
C ALA A 405 29.13 -2.26 18.85
N ARG A 406 29.94 -1.98 19.84
CA ARG A 406 29.69 -1.04 20.93
C ARG A 406 30.75 0.05 20.91
N THR A 407 30.33 1.32 21.04
CA THR A 407 31.24 2.47 21.13
C THR A 407 30.96 3.18 22.44
N TYR A 408 32.02 3.33 23.25
CA TYR A 408 31.97 4.03 24.53
C TYR A 408 32.57 5.41 24.39
N TYR A 409 31.94 6.41 24.95
CA TYR A 409 32.41 7.80 25.00
C TYR A 409 32.62 8.19 26.45
N PHE A 410 33.74 8.83 26.72
CA PHE A 410 34.18 9.10 28.09
C PHE A 410 34.17 10.57 28.45
N TYR A 411 33.92 10.86 29.69
CA TYR A 411 34.08 12.21 30.22
C TYR A 411 35.54 12.66 30.11
N THR A 412 35.74 13.82 29.47
CA THR A 412 37.06 14.46 29.28
C THR A 412 37.02 15.91 29.73
N ARG A 413 38.24 16.53 29.92
CA ARG A 413 38.34 17.95 30.27
C ARG A 413 38.02 18.88 29.13
N GLY A 414 38.08 18.39 27.90
CA GLY A 414 37.95 19.20 26.67
C GLY A 414 36.53 19.46 26.20
N GLY A 415 35.48 19.09 26.94
CA GLY A 415 34.09 19.27 26.55
C GLY A 415 33.58 20.71 26.72
N GLU A 416 32.44 21.06 26.10
CA GLU A 416 31.78 22.39 26.26
C GLU A 416 31.50 22.75 27.72
N LYS A 417 31.31 21.77 28.58
CA LYS A 417 31.29 21.89 30.04
C LYS A 417 32.32 20.94 30.61
N PRO A 418 33.30 21.39 31.38
CA PRO A 418 34.23 20.52 32.04
C PRO A 418 33.48 19.46 32.86
N ALA A 419 33.84 18.19 32.66
CA ALA A 419 33.30 17.14 33.48
C ALA A 419 33.73 17.29 34.94
N PRO A 420 32.94 16.91 35.94
CA PRO A 420 33.40 16.80 37.31
C PRO A 420 34.68 15.93 37.39
N GLN A 421 35.62 16.33 38.26
CA GLN A 421 36.95 15.72 38.33
C GLN A 421 36.86 14.19 38.64
N ASP A 422 35.89 13.79 39.43
CA ASP A 422 35.62 12.41 39.78
C ASP A 422 35.04 11.59 38.63
N MET A 423 34.37 12.25 37.67
CA MET A 423 33.79 11.62 36.48
C MET A 423 34.80 11.44 35.33
N LEU A 424 35.94 12.09 35.33
CA LEU A 424 36.92 11.99 34.23
C LEU A 424 37.30 10.52 33.96
N GLY A 425 37.19 10.08 32.70
CA GLY A 425 37.42 8.73 32.24
C GLY A 425 36.31 7.70 32.56
N SER A 426 35.21 8.14 33.14
CA SER A 426 34.00 7.28 33.21
C SER A 426 33.17 7.40 31.92
N VAL A 427 32.28 6.45 31.72
CA VAL A 427 31.39 6.41 30.55
C VAL A 427 30.33 7.50 30.62
N GLU A 428 30.35 8.46 29.70
CA GLU A 428 29.34 9.50 29.52
C GLU A 428 28.11 8.98 28.75
N GLN A 429 28.39 8.24 27.68
CA GLN A 429 27.40 7.54 26.88
C GLN A 429 28.04 6.35 26.18
N TYR A 430 27.23 5.44 25.67
CA TYR A 430 27.67 4.44 24.71
C TYR A 430 26.63 4.23 23.61
N SER A 431 27.09 3.73 22.47
CA SER A 431 26.24 3.39 21.32
C SER A 431 26.37 1.92 20.98
N MET A 432 25.27 1.31 20.64
CA MET A 432 25.17 -0.06 20.11
C MET A 432 24.79 0.00 18.65
N SER A 433 25.52 -0.70 17.79
CA SER A 433 25.30 -0.75 16.35
C SER A 433 24.84 -2.13 15.94
N PHE A 434 23.63 -2.21 15.34
CA PHE A 434 22.97 -3.45 14.96
C PHE A 434 23.02 -3.66 13.45
N SER A 435 23.53 -4.82 13.00
CA SER A 435 23.67 -5.19 11.58
C SER A 435 22.33 -5.45 10.88
N ARG A 436 21.27 -5.68 11.65
CA ARG A 436 19.91 -5.92 11.16
C ARG A 436 19.02 -4.71 11.50
N PRO A 437 19.12 -3.61 10.75
CA PRO A 437 18.38 -2.38 11.09
C PRO A 437 16.85 -2.58 11.08
N ASN A 438 16.33 -3.49 10.26
CA ASN A 438 14.92 -3.82 10.15
C ASN A 438 14.30 -4.41 11.43
N LEU A 439 15.09 -4.79 12.44
CA LEU A 439 14.56 -5.16 13.76
C LEU A 439 14.00 -3.96 14.55
N GLY A 440 14.42 -2.75 14.24
CA GLY A 440 13.99 -1.55 14.96
C GLY A 440 13.61 -0.40 14.07
N ILE A 441 14.16 -0.33 12.85
CA ILE A 441 13.88 0.76 11.93
C ILE A 441 13.52 0.22 10.54
N TRP A 442 12.62 0.94 9.87
CA TRP A 442 12.42 0.83 8.44
C TRP A 442 13.34 1.82 7.74
N GLN A 443 14.02 1.40 6.69
CA GLN A 443 14.91 2.25 5.92
C GLN A 443 14.70 2.07 4.41
N HIS A 444 14.63 3.18 3.68
CA HIS A 444 14.62 3.20 2.23
C HIS A 444 15.50 4.35 1.72
N GLY A 445 16.59 4.00 1.06
CA GLY A 445 17.59 4.99 0.64
C GLY A 445 18.23 5.68 1.85
N ARG A 446 18.05 6.99 1.96
CA ARG A 446 18.52 7.81 3.09
C ARG A 446 17.45 8.03 4.16
N GLU A 447 16.21 7.71 3.84
CA GLU A 447 15.08 7.86 4.77
C GLU A 447 14.92 6.63 5.64
N TRP A 448 14.54 6.84 6.88
CA TRP A 448 14.27 5.78 7.84
C TRP A 448 13.27 6.26 8.89
N SER A 449 12.66 5.34 9.58
CA SER A 449 11.76 5.61 10.70
C SER A 449 11.72 4.42 11.65
N ILE A 450 11.28 4.65 12.88
CA ILE A 450 11.04 3.58 13.85
C ILE A 450 9.89 2.70 13.35
N THR A 451 10.03 1.37 13.48
CA THR A 451 8.93 0.44 13.24
C THR A 451 7.94 0.50 14.39
N ARG A 452 6.64 0.24 14.10
CA ARG A 452 5.60 0.22 15.13
C ARG A 452 5.87 -0.83 16.21
N GLU A 453 6.41 -1.97 15.85
CA GLU A 453 6.76 -3.05 16.77
C GLU A 453 7.87 -2.61 17.73
N PHE A 454 8.86 -1.91 17.23
CA PHE A 454 9.95 -1.41 18.06
C PHE A 454 9.50 -0.27 18.99
N ASP A 455 8.65 0.63 18.49
CA ASP A 455 8.01 1.65 19.33
C ASP A 455 7.20 1.02 20.47
N ARG A 456 6.40 -0.02 20.19
CA ARG A 456 5.67 -0.77 21.21
C ARG A 456 6.61 -1.44 22.23
N LEU A 457 7.72 -2.01 21.76
CA LEU A 457 8.74 -2.59 22.64
C LEU A 457 9.34 -1.54 23.56
N LEU A 458 9.72 -0.38 23.02
CA LEU A 458 10.25 0.75 23.81
C LEU A 458 9.21 1.24 24.84
N THR A 459 7.97 1.44 24.40
CA THR A 459 6.87 1.88 25.26
C THR A 459 6.56 0.87 26.37
N SER A 460 6.61 -0.43 26.08
CA SER A 460 6.41 -1.48 27.09
C SER A 460 7.51 -1.47 28.17
N HIS A 461 8.66 -0.86 27.90
CA HIS A 461 9.76 -0.63 28.83
C HIS A 461 9.76 0.80 29.42
N ASN A 462 8.63 1.48 29.35
CA ASN A 462 8.39 2.82 29.88
C ASN A 462 9.23 3.94 29.23
N PHE A 463 9.69 3.74 27.99
CA PHE A 463 10.26 4.82 27.21
C PHE A 463 9.15 5.57 26.49
N GLU A 464 9.20 6.90 26.53
CA GLU A 464 8.28 7.78 25.81
C GLU A 464 9.04 8.49 24.70
N PHE A 465 8.42 8.59 23.51
CA PHE A 465 8.98 9.39 22.43
C PHE A 465 8.94 10.88 22.80
N VAL A 466 10.10 11.54 22.84
CA VAL A 466 10.21 12.94 23.24
C VAL A 466 10.48 13.89 22.05
N GLY A 467 10.83 13.36 20.88
CA GLY A 467 11.00 14.14 19.66
C GLY A 467 12.23 13.73 18.84
N TYR A 468 12.63 14.63 17.95
CA TYR A 468 13.79 14.47 17.08
C TYR A 468 14.96 15.32 17.51
N SER A 469 16.17 14.84 17.30
CA SER A 469 17.41 15.60 17.44
C SER A 469 18.29 15.30 16.23
N GLY A 470 18.31 16.23 15.27
CA GLY A 470 18.90 15.96 13.96
C GLY A 470 18.27 14.72 13.33
N GLN A 471 19.08 13.71 13.02
CA GLN A 471 18.63 12.44 12.44
C GLN A 471 18.19 11.40 13.49
N HIS A 472 18.13 11.74 14.77
CA HIS A 472 17.84 10.76 15.82
C HIS A 472 16.39 10.87 16.27
N HIS A 473 15.70 9.73 16.38
CA HIS A 473 14.49 9.58 17.17
C HIS A 473 14.89 9.44 18.63
N VAL A 474 14.36 10.30 19.49
CA VAL A 474 14.74 10.36 20.89
C VAL A 474 13.62 9.86 21.77
N TYR A 475 13.94 8.85 22.55
CA TYR A 475 13.07 8.26 23.59
C TYR A 475 13.67 8.53 24.96
N ALA A 476 12.84 8.71 25.97
CA ALA A 476 13.33 8.93 27.30
C ALA A 476 12.50 8.16 28.34
N ARG A 477 13.17 7.67 29.39
CA ARG A 477 12.54 6.99 30.53
C ARG A 477 12.82 7.77 31.80
N ARG A 478 11.74 8.24 32.42
CA ARG A 478 11.82 9.15 33.60
C ARG A 478 12.33 8.46 34.86
N SER A 479 12.04 7.17 35.04
CA SER A 479 12.36 6.44 36.28
C SER A 479 13.84 6.40 36.64
N ASP A 480 14.72 6.41 35.63
CA ASP A 480 16.18 6.30 35.76
C ASP A 480 16.93 7.30 34.90
N PHE A 481 16.23 8.28 34.34
CA PHE A 481 16.78 9.35 33.50
C PHE A 481 17.55 8.88 32.27
N LEU A 482 17.21 7.69 31.76
CA LEU A 482 17.79 7.18 30.52
C LEU A 482 17.17 7.85 29.31
N THR A 483 18.03 8.15 28.34
CA THR A 483 17.66 8.68 27.03
C THR A 483 18.26 7.76 25.97
N LEU A 484 17.43 7.35 25.01
CA LEU A 484 17.83 6.60 23.82
C LEU A 484 17.78 7.53 22.61
N ALA A 485 18.89 7.62 21.88
CA ALA A 485 18.93 8.30 20.58
C ALA A 485 19.15 7.26 19.51
N ILE A 486 18.12 7.02 18.68
CA ILE A 486 18.09 5.96 17.69
C ILE A 486 18.26 6.58 16.31
N SER A 487 19.14 6.03 15.50
CA SER A 487 19.37 6.45 14.11
C SER A 487 19.63 5.26 13.21
N GLY A 488 19.41 5.45 11.91
CA GLY A 488 19.80 4.53 10.85
C GLY A 488 20.89 5.13 9.99
N GLY A 489 21.76 4.31 9.43
CA GLY A 489 22.80 4.83 8.55
C GLY A 489 23.78 3.80 8.06
N LYS A 490 24.76 4.27 7.30
CA LYS A 490 25.95 3.51 6.89
C LYS A 490 27.17 4.17 7.50
N PHE A 491 27.82 3.49 8.38
CA PHE A 491 29.02 3.98 9.04
C PHE A 491 30.22 3.21 8.49
N SER A 492 31.22 3.91 7.95
CA SER A 492 32.39 3.29 7.28
C SER A 492 33.14 2.32 8.17
N ASP A 493 33.23 2.66 9.44
CA ASP A 493 34.04 1.94 10.43
C ASP A 493 33.24 0.85 11.18
N VAL A 494 31.98 0.71 10.85
CA VAL A 494 31.08 -0.26 11.46
C VAL A 494 30.42 -1.08 10.35
N ASN A 495 30.35 -2.40 10.54
CA ASN A 495 29.68 -3.34 9.64
C ASN A 495 30.12 -3.23 8.16
N ASN A 496 31.38 -2.89 7.89
CA ASN A 496 31.94 -2.73 6.54
C ASN A 496 31.12 -1.76 5.64
N GLY A 497 30.57 -0.70 6.21
CA GLY A 497 29.74 0.27 5.50
C GLY A 497 28.34 -0.23 5.09
N GLN A 498 27.93 -1.39 5.58
CA GLN A 498 26.55 -1.86 5.42
C GLN A 498 25.60 -1.10 6.36
N PRO A 499 24.33 -0.98 6.01
CA PRO A 499 23.35 -0.30 6.86
C PRO A 499 23.30 -0.89 8.27
N VAL A 500 23.26 -0.02 9.26
CA VAL A 500 23.05 -0.38 10.68
C VAL A 500 21.98 0.51 11.29
N MET A 501 21.31 0.00 12.33
CA MET A 501 20.63 0.82 13.31
C MET A 501 21.60 1.11 14.44
N GLN A 502 21.73 2.35 14.85
CA GLN A 502 22.51 2.76 16.00
C GLN A 502 21.58 3.23 17.13
N MET A 503 21.77 2.71 18.31
CA MET A 503 21.08 3.13 19.53
C MET A 503 22.10 3.64 20.54
N SER A 504 22.10 4.94 20.78
CA SER A 504 22.93 5.58 21.79
C SER A 504 22.18 5.65 23.11
N VAL A 505 22.83 5.26 24.18
CA VAL A 505 22.29 5.22 25.55
C VAL A 505 22.99 6.30 26.37
N LEU A 506 22.19 7.22 26.94
CA LEU A 506 22.66 8.38 27.68
C LEU A 506 21.95 8.46 29.03
N TYR A 507 22.68 8.87 30.08
CA TYR A 507 22.09 9.30 31.34
C TYR A 507 21.88 10.82 31.28
N LYS A 508 20.60 11.29 31.31
CA LYS A 508 20.31 12.70 31.05
C LYS A 508 19.10 13.22 31.82
N PRO A 509 19.26 13.56 33.10
CA PRO A 509 18.17 14.15 33.89
C PRO A 509 17.56 15.41 33.25
N SER A 510 18.40 16.24 32.63
CA SER A 510 17.99 17.50 32.01
C SER A 510 17.09 17.35 30.76
N VAL A 511 16.91 16.16 30.21
CA VAL A 511 15.90 15.90 29.16
C VAL A 511 14.49 16.10 29.71
N PHE A 512 14.30 15.96 31.01
CA PHE A 512 13.01 16.10 31.69
C PHE A 512 12.78 17.50 32.27
N GLU A 513 13.75 18.42 32.10
CA GLU A 513 13.69 19.81 32.54
C GLU A 513 13.43 20.74 31.36
N GLY A 514 12.60 21.74 31.53
CA GLY A 514 12.31 22.77 30.52
C GLY A 514 11.29 22.35 29.45
N SER A 515 11.11 23.21 28.45
CA SER A 515 10.24 22.96 27.30
C SER A 515 10.76 21.82 26.43
N LYS A 516 9.88 21.23 25.59
CA LYS A 516 10.27 20.19 24.62
C LYS A 516 11.41 20.65 23.72
N GLN A 517 11.38 21.92 23.27
CA GLN A 517 12.40 22.53 22.41
C GLN A 517 13.76 22.65 23.09
N GLU A 518 13.79 23.09 24.35
CA GLU A 518 15.02 23.16 25.15
C GLU A 518 15.60 21.78 25.43
N ARG A 519 14.72 20.79 25.71
CA ARG A 519 15.13 19.40 25.92
C ARG A 519 15.82 18.84 24.68
N MET A 520 15.23 19.06 23.49
CA MET A 520 15.80 18.58 22.24
C MET A 520 17.14 19.21 21.91
N ALA A 521 17.28 20.52 22.10
CA ALA A 521 18.56 21.21 21.93
C ALA A 521 19.68 20.70 22.85
N LYS A 522 19.34 20.22 24.05
CA LYS A 522 20.30 19.61 24.97
C LYS A 522 20.79 18.25 24.48
N VAL A 523 19.88 17.41 23.95
CA VAL A 523 20.25 16.09 23.39
C VAL A 523 21.10 16.26 22.14
N GLU A 524 20.73 17.19 21.25
CA GLU A 524 21.47 17.46 20.01
C GLU A 524 22.92 17.88 20.27
N ARG A 525 23.16 18.76 21.25
CA ARG A 525 24.52 19.18 21.62
C ARG A 525 25.39 18.01 22.08
N LEU A 526 24.82 17.04 22.80
CA LEU A 526 25.56 15.84 23.23
C LEU A 526 25.94 14.96 22.05
N LEU A 527 25.00 14.71 21.16
CA LEU A 527 25.22 13.86 19.99
C LEU A 527 26.25 14.47 19.04
N LYS A 528 26.21 15.80 18.82
CA LYS A 528 27.22 16.52 18.02
C LYS A 528 28.62 16.47 18.64
N LYS A 529 28.73 16.53 19.95
CA LYS A 529 30.03 16.44 20.65
C LYS A 529 30.77 15.14 20.32
N HIS A 530 30.05 14.04 20.19
CA HIS A 530 30.61 12.71 20.01
C HIS A 530 30.62 12.21 18.55
N ASN A 531 30.06 12.95 17.60
CA ASN A 531 30.04 12.58 16.18
C ASN A 531 30.41 13.74 15.25
N PRO A 532 31.66 14.26 15.33
CA PRO A 532 32.10 15.44 14.55
C PRO A 532 32.12 15.19 13.03
N SER A 533 32.07 13.94 12.56
CA SER A 533 32.07 13.62 11.12
C SER A 533 30.72 13.83 10.42
N GLN A 534 29.64 14.05 11.14
CA GLN A 534 28.30 14.34 10.57
C GLN A 534 28.03 15.86 10.44
N SER A 535 28.97 16.72 10.80
CA SER A 535 28.86 18.19 10.71
C SER A 535 29.64 18.79 9.53
N ARG A 536 30.01 18.00 8.52
CA ARG A 536 30.61 18.48 7.27
C ARG A 536 29.83 18.02 6.03
#